data_924a5206952d05372520b6497e2a77a6
#
_entry.id   924a5206952d05372520b6497e2a77a6
#
_cell.length_a   1.000
_cell.length_b   1.000
_cell.length_c   1.000
_cell.angle_alpha   90.00
_cell.angle_beta   90.00
_cell.angle_gamma   90.00
#
_symmetry.space_group_name_H-M   'P 1'
#
loop_
_entity.id
_entity.type
_entity.pdbx_description
1 polymer ?
#
loop_
_entity_poly.entity_id
_entity_poly.type
_entity_poly.pdbx_seq_one_letter_code
_entity_poly.pdbx_strand_id
1 'polypeptide(L)'
;SIAAFLLAGIVLPHAQTEIKSTAYKIIPAIDLLQFTQKQQATILERANAEKCDCGCKMTVAQCRNDDQTCGKSVTLIKAIIKEITGKDVKLAAAKPEADNRVGKPVDIKFTSIDGKKVDVSKMKGKVVLIDFWATWCGPCVAELPNVKRAYEKLHPKGFEIVGISLDSKESALRRFVKKEEMPWPQYFDGKGWNNSISKKHGIRSIPAMWLVDKEGNLADLNARSDLEGKVEELLAAPSSEAN
;
A
#
# COMPACT_ATOMS: atom_id res chain seq x y z
N SER A 1 -21.13 49.96 -54.54
CA SER A 1 -21.44 49.22 -53.32
C SER A 1 -20.46 48.02 -53.18
N ILE A 2 -19.48 48.16 -52.31
CA ILE A 2 -18.47 47.16 -52.04
C ILE A 2 -18.88 46.47 -50.73
N ALA A 3 -19.25 45.20 -50.82
CA ALA A 3 -19.54 44.38 -49.64
C ALA A 3 -18.24 43.77 -49.11
N ALA A 4 -17.85 44.14 -47.91
CA ALA A 4 -16.73 43.57 -47.20
C ALA A 4 -17.17 42.29 -46.46
N PHE A 5 -16.62 41.15 -46.84
CA PHE A 5 -16.79 39.89 -46.11
C PHE A 5 -15.81 39.87 -44.93
N LEU A 6 -16.34 39.97 -43.72
CA LEU A 6 -15.60 39.72 -42.49
C LEU A 6 -15.53 38.20 -42.27
N LEU A 7 -14.33 37.63 -42.43
CA LEU A 7 -14.01 36.28 -42.01
C LEU A 7 -13.86 36.26 -40.48
N ALA A 8 -14.88 35.78 -39.80
CA ALA A 8 -14.81 35.48 -38.39
C ALA A 8 -13.96 34.20 -38.18
N GLY A 9 -12.74 34.36 -37.70
CA GLY A 9 -11.89 33.24 -37.28
C GLY A 9 -12.50 32.54 -36.09
N ILE A 10 -12.89 31.29 -36.30
CA ILE A 10 -13.31 30.38 -35.20
C ILE A 10 -12.05 29.99 -34.42
N VAL A 11 -11.83 30.65 -33.30
CA VAL A 11 -10.85 30.19 -32.30
C VAL A 11 -11.45 29.02 -31.57
N LEU A 12 -11.02 27.81 -31.93
CA LEU A 12 -11.35 26.60 -31.16
C LEU A 12 -10.73 26.73 -29.77
N PRO A 13 -11.49 26.57 -28.69
CA PRO A 13 -10.91 26.55 -27.36
C PRO A 13 -10.01 25.33 -27.23
N HIS A 14 -8.74 25.56 -26.98
CA HIS A 14 -7.86 24.50 -26.48
C HIS A 14 -8.46 24.01 -25.16
N ALA A 15 -9.00 22.80 -25.16
CA ALA A 15 -9.38 22.12 -23.94
C ALA A 15 -8.10 21.94 -23.10
N GLN A 16 -7.87 22.86 -22.17
CA GLN A 16 -6.94 22.64 -21.08
C GLN A 16 -7.54 21.51 -20.23
N THR A 17 -7.04 20.31 -20.44
CA THR A 17 -7.31 19.18 -19.53
C THR A 17 -6.77 19.59 -18.16
N GLU A 18 -7.65 20.02 -17.26
CA GLU A 18 -7.32 20.20 -15.86
C GLU A 18 -6.80 18.86 -15.33
N ILE A 19 -5.49 18.79 -15.08
CA ILE A 19 -4.85 17.66 -14.40
C ILE A 19 -5.42 17.67 -12.99
N LYS A 20 -6.28 16.68 -12.69
CA LYS A 20 -6.85 16.49 -11.35
C LYS A 20 -5.72 16.54 -10.31
N SER A 21 -5.93 17.25 -9.22
CA SER A 21 -4.98 17.52 -8.13
C SER A 21 -4.39 16.26 -7.43
N THR A 22 -4.79 15.08 -7.86
CA THR A 22 -4.36 13.76 -7.36
C THR A 22 -3.32 13.06 -8.24
N ALA A 23 -2.81 13.69 -9.31
CA ALA A 23 -1.80 13.09 -10.18
C ALA A 23 -0.45 12.97 -9.46
N TYR A 24 0.15 11.79 -9.53
CA TYR A 24 1.49 11.56 -8.99
C TYR A 24 2.52 12.32 -9.83
N LYS A 25 3.39 13.10 -9.16
CA LYS A 25 4.47 13.89 -9.79
C LYS A 25 5.82 13.18 -9.76
N ILE A 26 5.90 12.06 -9.05
CA ILE A 26 7.11 11.26 -8.86
C ILE A 26 6.78 9.81 -9.19
N ILE A 27 7.71 9.12 -9.80
CA ILE A 27 7.65 7.67 -10.03
C ILE A 27 8.85 7.07 -9.29
N PRO A 28 8.65 6.35 -8.18
CA PRO A 28 9.75 5.78 -7.40
C PRO A 28 10.70 4.95 -8.24
N ALA A 29 12.00 5.03 -7.92
CA ALA A 29 13.11 4.37 -8.61
C ALA A 29 13.39 4.88 -10.05
N ILE A 30 12.76 5.97 -10.49
CA ILE A 30 13.05 6.62 -11.76
C ILE A 30 13.52 8.05 -11.51
N ASP A 31 14.76 8.33 -11.93
CA ASP A 31 15.22 9.71 -12.01
C ASP A 31 14.68 10.34 -13.31
N LEU A 32 13.65 11.15 -13.14
CA LEU A 32 13.04 11.86 -14.27
C LEU A 32 13.93 12.98 -14.81
N LEU A 33 14.90 13.48 -14.04
CA LEU A 33 15.77 14.59 -14.46
C LEU A 33 16.71 14.20 -15.60
N GLN A 34 16.91 12.90 -15.85
CA GLN A 34 17.67 12.41 -17.01
C GLN A 34 16.97 12.61 -18.36
N PHE A 35 15.71 13.05 -18.36
CA PHE A 35 14.88 13.26 -19.55
C PHE A 35 14.58 14.75 -19.76
N THR A 36 14.28 15.12 -21.00
CA THR A 36 13.81 16.50 -21.29
C THR A 36 12.48 16.80 -20.60
N GLN A 37 12.19 18.06 -20.31
CA GLN A 37 10.93 18.47 -19.67
C GLN A 37 9.67 17.93 -20.40
N LYS A 38 9.71 17.93 -21.74
CA LYS A 38 8.63 17.37 -22.57
C LYS A 38 8.47 15.87 -22.33
N GLN A 39 9.57 15.11 -22.29
CA GLN A 39 9.54 13.67 -22.02
C GLN A 39 9.07 13.38 -20.61
N GLN A 40 9.53 14.14 -19.60
CA GLN A 40 9.06 14.01 -18.22
C GLN A 40 7.54 14.18 -18.11
N ALA A 41 7.01 15.25 -18.73
CA ALA A 41 5.58 15.52 -18.74
C ALA A 41 4.79 14.36 -19.37
N THR A 42 5.22 13.87 -20.54
CA THR A 42 4.55 12.77 -21.23
C THR A 42 4.64 11.45 -20.46
N ILE A 43 5.78 11.15 -19.82
CA ILE A 43 5.94 9.95 -18.97
C ILE A 43 4.97 10.01 -17.79
N LEU A 44 4.91 11.15 -17.11
CA LEU A 44 4.02 11.32 -15.95
C LEU A 44 2.54 11.26 -16.37
N GLU A 45 2.17 11.88 -17.48
CA GLU A 45 0.81 11.85 -18.02
C GLU A 45 0.37 10.40 -18.30
N ARG A 46 1.15 9.64 -19.05
CA ARG A 46 0.84 8.25 -19.38
C ARG A 46 0.82 7.37 -18.14
N ALA A 47 1.79 7.49 -17.25
CA ALA A 47 1.83 6.69 -16.03
C ALA A 47 0.63 6.96 -15.09
N ASN A 48 0.10 8.18 -15.08
CA ASN A 48 -1.10 8.53 -14.32
C ASN A 48 -2.41 8.14 -15.03
N ALA A 49 -2.39 7.93 -16.34
CA ALA A 49 -3.56 7.55 -17.13
C ALA A 49 -3.69 6.02 -17.31
N GLU A 50 -2.59 5.33 -17.57
CA GLU A 50 -2.59 3.90 -17.88
C GLU A 50 -2.83 3.05 -16.62
N LYS A 51 -3.67 2.02 -16.75
CA LYS A 51 -3.97 1.08 -15.67
C LYS A 51 -2.85 0.04 -15.54
N CYS A 52 -2.49 -0.29 -14.29
CA CYS A 52 -1.64 -1.42 -13.99
C CYS A 52 -2.45 -2.72 -14.16
N ASP A 53 -1.89 -3.68 -14.87
CA ASP A 53 -2.50 -5.00 -15.15
C ASP A 53 -2.30 -6.03 -14.02
N CYS A 54 -1.88 -5.58 -12.85
CA CYS A 54 -1.70 -6.43 -11.65
C CYS A 54 -3.02 -6.81 -10.95
N GLY A 55 -4.17 -6.34 -11.46
CA GLY A 55 -5.48 -6.55 -10.84
C GLY A 55 -5.85 -5.56 -9.73
N CYS A 56 -4.94 -4.66 -9.35
CA CYS A 56 -5.16 -3.68 -8.27
C CYS A 56 -6.06 -2.50 -8.65
N LYS A 57 -6.47 -2.36 -9.93
CA LYS A 57 -7.27 -1.27 -10.50
C LYS A 57 -6.62 0.13 -10.39
N MET A 58 -5.38 0.21 -9.95
CA MET A 58 -4.60 1.46 -9.85
C MET A 58 -4.00 1.85 -11.20
N THR A 59 -3.63 3.12 -11.34
CA THR A 59 -2.77 3.54 -12.46
C THR A 59 -1.34 3.04 -12.26
N VAL A 60 -0.52 3.07 -13.31
CA VAL A 60 0.90 2.67 -13.21
C VAL A 60 1.64 3.56 -12.21
N ALA A 61 1.43 4.88 -12.25
CA ALA A 61 2.03 5.82 -11.30
C ALA A 61 1.56 5.55 -9.87
N GLN A 62 0.26 5.33 -9.65
CA GLN A 62 -0.27 5.00 -8.34
C GLN A 62 0.32 3.69 -7.81
N CYS A 63 0.31 2.63 -8.63
CA CYS A 63 0.86 1.34 -8.25
C CYS A 63 2.35 1.45 -7.90
N ARG A 64 3.14 2.25 -8.64
CA ARG A 64 4.56 2.47 -8.32
C ARG A 64 4.78 3.23 -7.02
N ASN A 65 3.88 4.13 -6.64
CA ASN A 65 3.98 4.87 -5.38
C ASN A 65 3.48 4.05 -4.17
N ASP A 66 2.40 3.27 -4.35
CA ASP A 66 1.73 2.55 -3.27
C ASP A 66 2.29 1.13 -3.08
N ASP A 67 2.79 0.49 -4.16
CA ASP A 67 3.41 -0.84 -4.15
C ASP A 67 4.65 -0.88 -5.06
N GLN A 68 5.78 -0.49 -4.51
CA GLN A 68 7.06 -0.46 -5.24
C GLN A 68 7.56 -1.86 -5.65
N THR A 69 7.02 -2.93 -5.05
CA THR A 69 7.40 -4.31 -5.34
C THR A 69 6.63 -4.92 -6.51
N CYS A 70 5.56 -4.27 -6.97
CA CYS A 70 4.74 -4.74 -8.07
C CYS A 70 5.53 -4.87 -9.38
N GLY A 71 5.89 -6.09 -9.77
CA GLY A 71 6.64 -6.38 -11.00
C GLY A 71 5.93 -5.93 -12.29
N LYS A 72 4.59 -5.95 -12.30
CA LYS A 72 3.79 -5.50 -13.44
C LYS A 72 3.91 -4.00 -13.67
N SER A 73 3.79 -3.18 -12.62
CA SER A 73 3.99 -1.73 -12.73
C SER A 73 5.42 -1.36 -13.15
N VAL A 74 6.43 -2.16 -12.73
CA VAL A 74 7.82 -2.03 -13.18
C VAL A 74 7.93 -2.26 -14.69
N THR A 75 7.33 -3.31 -15.21
CA THR A 75 7.38 -3.64 -16.65
C THR A 75 6.69 -2.57 -17.47
N LEU A 76 5.49 -2.12 -17.05
CA LEU A 76 4.71 -1.12 -17.75
C LEU A 76 5.43 0.24 -17.79
N ILE A 77 5.98 0.71 -16.68
CA ILE A 77 6.68 2.00 -16.67
C ILE A 77 7.96 1.98 -17.53
N LYS A 78 8.67 0.86 -17.58
CA LYS A 78 9.81 0.70 -18.50
C LYS A 78 9.38 0.78 -19.96
N ALA A 79 8.26 0.14 -20.31
CA ALA A 79 7.70 0.19 -21.66
C ALA A 79 7.30 1.63 -22.03
N ILE A 80 6.59 2.33 -21.17
CA ILE A 80 6.20 3.74 -21.37
C ILE A 80 7.43 4.61 -21.63
N ILE A 81 8.49 4.47 -20.83
CA ILE A 81 9.71 5.26 -20.99
C ILE A 81 10.43 4.91 -22.31
N LYS A 82 10.54 3.62 -22.64
CA LYS A 82 11.17 3.18 -23.88
C LYS A 82 10.46 3.72 -25.12
N GLU A 83 9.14 3.70 -25.14
CA GLU A 83 8.34 4.26 -26.24
C GLU A 83 8.54 5.76 -26.42
N ILE A 84 8.62 6.52 -25.31
CA ILE A 84 8.74 7.98 -25.33
C ILE A 84 10.16 8.44 -25.64
N THR A 85 11.16 7.70 -25.16
CA THR A 85 12.55 8.15 -25.17
C THR A 85 13.47 7.34 -26.09
N GLY A 86 13.03 6.18 -26.55
CA GLY A 86 13.85 5.19 -27.27
C GLY A 86 14.91 4.49 -26.39
N LYS A 87 14.96 4.79 -25.08
CA LYS A 87 15.98 4.30 -24.15
C LYS A 87 15.43 3.25 -23.20
N ASP A 88 16.21 2.21 -22.98
CA ASP A 88 15.96 1.29 -21.88
C ASP A 88 16.46 1.94 -20.58
N VAL A 89 15.58 2.01 -19.57
CA VAL A 89 15.96 2.50 -18.24
C VAL A 89 16.24 1.31 -17.32
N LYS A 90 17.41 1.35 -16.69
CA LYS A 90 17.60 0.56 -15.48
C LYS A 90 16.84 1.31 -14.37
N LEU A 91 15.73 0.74 -13.93
CA LEU A 91 15.23 1.18 -12.64
C LEU A 91 16.37 0.92 -11.67
N ALA A 92 16.82 1.95 -10.96
CA ALA A 92 17.56 1.70 -9.75
C ALA A 92 16.71 0.68 -9.01
N ALA A 93 17.25 -0.52 -8.72
CA ALA A 93 16.60 -1.36 -7.75
C ALA A 93 16.30 -0.40 -6.62
N ALA A 94 15.00 -0.13 -6.35
CA ALA A 94 14.66 0.49 -5.12
C ALA A 94 15.20 -0.50 -4.07
N LYS A 95 16.46 -0.27 -3.65
CA LYS A 95 16.80 -0.59 -2.28
C LYS A 95 15.78 0.27 -1.55
N PRO A 96 14.78 -0.30 -0.88
CA PRO A 96 14.06 0.49 0.10
C PRO A 96 15.21 1.10 0.92
N GLU A 97 15.32 2.41 0.99
CA GLU A 97 16.08 3.00 2.09
C GLU A 97 15.51 2.27 3.28
N ALA A 98 16.36 1.47 3.94
CA ALA A 98 15.88 0.51 4.92
C ALA A 98 15.08 1.35 5.89
N ASP A 99 13.75 1.21 5.85
CA ASP A 99 12.88 2.04 6.66
C ASP A 99 13.43 1.91 8.08
N ASN A 100 13.83 3.03 8.67
CA ASN A 100 14.53 3.05 9.93
C ASN A 100 13.73 2.42 11.08
N ARG A 101 12.47 2.04 10.82
CA ARG A 101 11.60 1.29 11.72
C ARG A 101 11.86 -0.21 11.70
N VAL A 102 12.36 -0.77 10.58
CA VAL A 102 12.70 -2.19 10.48
C VAL A 102 13.84 -2.51 11.45
N GLY A 103 13.71 -3.60 12.17
CA GLY A 103 14.61 -4.02 13.26
C GLY A 103 14.34 -3.32 14.59
N LYS A 104 13.34 -2.43 14.71
CA LYS A 104 13.00 -1.76 15.98
C LYS A 104 11.75 -2.36 16.62
N PRO A 105 11.67 -2.33 17.97
CA PRO A 105 10.52 -2.78 18.71
C PRO A 105 9.24 -2.06 18.31
N VAL A 106 8.14 -2.82 18.20
CA VAL A 106 6.82 -2.29 17.90
C VAL A 106 6.04 -2.04 19.17
N ASP A 107 5.65 -0.77 19.40
CA ASP A 107 4.82 -0.36 20.55
C ASP A 107 3.40 -0.06 20.07
N ILE A 108 2.58 -1.11 19.97
CA ILE A 108 1.14 -1.03 19.67
C ILE A 108 0.36 -1.70 20.78
N LYS A 109 -0.48 -0.91 21.45
CA LYS A 109 -1.35 -1.35 22.55
C LYS A 109 -2.74 -0.75 22.37
N PHE A 110 -3.75 -1.56 22.57
CA PHE A 110 -5.15 -1.09 22.48
C PHE A 110 -6.12 -2.03 23.20
N THR A 111 -7.36 -1.57 23.34
CA THR A 111 -8.50 -2.42 23.67
C THR A 111 -9.27 -2.66 22.38
N SER A 112 -9.48 -3.93 22.03
CA SER A 112 -10.20 -4.32 20.81
C SER A 112 -11.71 -4.06 20.93
N ILE A 113 -12.43 -4.12 19.80
CA ILE A 113 -13.90 -3.94 19.78
C ILE A 113 -14.63 -4.97 20.63
N ASP A 114 -14.05 -6.13 20.91
CA ASP A 114 -14.58 -7.17 21.78
C ASP A 114 -14.08 -7.06 23.24
N GLY A 115 -13.41 -5.96 23.61
CA GLY A 115 -12.97 -5.64 24.96
C GLY A 115 -11.66 -6.30 25.40
N LYS A 116 -10.97 -7.04 24.52
CA LYS A 116 -9.68 -7.66 24.84
C LYS A 116 -8.58 -6.62 24.86
N LYS A 117 -7.72 -6.65 25.87
CA LYS A 117 -6.48 -5.85 25.90
C LYS A 117 -5.44 -6.52 25.04
N VAL A 118 -4.94 -5.80 24.04
CA VAL A 118 -3.90 -6.23 23.11
C VAL A 118 -2.63 -5.41 23.35
N ASP A 119 -1.51 -6.07 23.50
CA ASP A 119 -0.19 -5.47 23.62
C ASP A 119 0.79 -6.29 22.76
N VAL A 120 1.14 -5.78 21.59
CA VAL A 120 2.02 -6.46 20.63
C VAL A 120 3.39 -6.72 21.25
N SER A 121 3.89 -5.83 22.11
CA SER A 121 5.20 -6.00 22.77
C SER A 121 5.25 -7.21 23.72
N LYS A 122 4.10 -7.76 24.11
CA LYS A 122 3.97 -8.95 24.97
C LYS A 122 3.73 -10.24 24.18
N MET A 123 3.69 -10.16 22.85
CA MET A 123 3.49 -11.33 21.97
C MET A 123 4.82 -11.97 21.54
N LYS A 124 5.87 -11.83 22.38
CA LYS A 124 7.18 -12.46 22.11
C LYS A 124 7.04 -13.95 21.90
N GLY A 125 7.89 -14.51 21.05
CA GLY A 125 7.84 -15.89 20.58
C GLY A 125 6.84 -16.14 19.46
N LYS A 126 6.04 -15.14 19.10
CA LYS A 126 5.07 -15.19 17.99
C LYS A 126 5.45 -14.25 16.86
N VAL A 127 5.11 -14.60 15.63
CA VAL A 127 5.11 -13.70 14.48
C VAL A 127 3.76 -13.02 14.43
N VAL A 128 3.72 -11.68 14.34
CA VAL A 128 2.48 -10.93 14.40
C VAL A 128 2.29 -10.11 13.12
N LEU A 129 1.16 -10.29 12.45
CA LEU A 129 0.71 -9.39 11.38
C LEU A 129 -0.06 -8.22 12.02
N ILE A 130 0.37 -7.01 11.74
CA ILE A 130 -0.40 -5.79 12.00
C ILE A 130 -1.01 -5.36 10.68
N ASP A 131 -2.33 -5.50 10.56
CA ASP A 131 -3.08 -5.21 9.35
C ASP A 131 -3.85 -3.89 9.49
N PHE A 132 -3.41 -2.85 8.78
CA PHE A 132 -4.10 -1.56 8.68
C PHE A 132 -5.05 -1.62 7.48
N TRP A 133 -6.35 -1.58 7.77
CA TRP A 133 -7.39 -1.85 6.78
C TRP A 133 -8.69 -1.10 7.06
N ALA A 134 -9.70 -1.26 6.20
CA ALA A 134 -11.07 -0.81 6.45
C ALA A 134 -12.08 -1.60 5.61
N THR A 135 -13.32 -1.66 6.06
CA THR A 135 -14.42 -2.36 5.34
C THR A 135 -14.75 -1.74 3.99
N TRP A 136 -14.50 -0.46 3.81
CA TRP A 136 -14.68 0.27 2.54
C TRP A 136 -13.45 0.19 1.61
N CYS A 137 -12.34 -0.36 2.07
CA CYS A 137 -11.12 -0.51 1.29
C CYS A 137 -11.21 -1.76 0.39
N GLY A 138 -11.57 -1.58 -0.87
CA GLY A 138 -11.71 -2.69 -1.82
C GLY A 138 -10.47 -3.59 -1.91
N PRO A 139 -9.23 -3.06 -2.06
CA PRO A 139 -8.02 -3.86 -2.07
C PRO A 139 -7.76 -4.62 -0.76
N CYS A 140 -8.16 -4.06 0.41
CA CYS A 140 -8.04 -4.75 1.70
C CYS A 140 -8.98 -5.95 1.77
N VAL A 141 -10.23 -5.75 1.34
CA VAL A 141 -11.24 -6.82 1.30
C VAL A 141 -10.84 -7.93 0.31
N ALA A 142 -10.24 -7.55 -0.82
CA ALA A 142 -9.74 -8.52 -1.80
C ALA A 142 -8.57 -9.37 -1.27
N GLU A 143 -7.80 -8.85 -0.30
CA GLU A 143 -6.69 -9.57 0.33
C GLU A 143 -7.14 -10.52 1.45
N LEU A 144 -8.32 -10.30 2.03
CA LEU A 144 -8.81 -11.06 3.19
C LEU A 144 -8.78 -12.59 3.02
N PRO A 145 -9.12 -13.20 1.85
CA PRO A 145 -8.98 -14.64 1.66
C PRO A 145 -7.54 -15.16 1.86
N ASN A 146 -6.53 -14.39 1.44
CA ASN A 146 -5.12 -14.72 1.63
C ASN A 146 -4.73 -14.64 3.11
N VAL A 147 -5.18 -13.58 3.79
CA VAL A 147 -4.94 -13.38 5.23
C VAL A 147 -5.57 -14.51 6.05
N LYS A 148 -6.82 -14.89 5.74
CA LYS A 148 -7.52 -16.01 6.43
C LYS A 148 -6.80 -17.33 6.23
N ARG A 149 -6.40 -17.64 4.99
CA ARG A 149 -5.66 -18.88 4.70
C ARG A 149 -4.33 -18.94 5.43
N ALA A 150 -3.56 -17.83 5.45
CA ALA A 150 -2.31 -17.75 6.19
C ALA A 150 -2.55 -17.94 7.71
N TYR A 151 -3.61 -17.33 8.25
CA TYR A 151 -3.98 -17.47 9.66
C TYR A 151 -4.33 -18.92 9.99
N GLU A 152 -5.23 -19.55 9.25
CA GLU A 152 -5.63 -20.94 9.46
C GLU A 152 -4.46 -21.90 9.45
N LYS A 153 -3.53 -21.74 8.51
CA LYS A 153 -2.36 -22.60 8.36
C LYS A 153 -1.29 -22.36 9.43
N LEU A 154 -1.06 -21.11 9.83
CA LEU A 154 0.13 -20.71 10.58
C LEU A 154 -0.15 -20.31 12.04
N HIS A 155 -1.41 -20.01 12.40
CA HIS A 155 -1.77 -19.71 13.79
C HIS A 155 -1.39 -20.82 14.78
N PRO A 156 -1.59 -22.12 14.47
CA PRO A 156 -1.12 -23.19 15.34
C PRO A 156 0.40 -23.26 15.52
N LYS A 157 1.15 -22.59 14.63
CA LYS A 157 2.61 -22.53 14.64
C LYS A 157 3.17 -21.26 15.30
N GLY A 158 2.30 -20.39 15.84
CA GLY A 158 2.70 -19.16 16.52
C GLY A 158 2.51 -17.88 15.70
N PHE A 159 1.70 -17.89 14.64
CA PHE A 159 1.30 -16.69 13.91
C PHE A 159 0.07 -16.05 14.53
N GLU A 160 0.10 -14.75 14.73
CA GLU A 160 -1.03 -13.94 15.22
C GLU A 160 -1.34 -12.80 14.29
N ILE A 161 -2.56 -12.27 14.36
CA ILE A 161 -2.98 -11.07 13.61
C ILE A 161 -3.61 -10.07 14.58
N VAL A 162 -3.33 -8.78 14.35
CA VAL A 162 -4.06 -7.67 14.97
C VAL A 162 -4.52 -6.72 13.86
N GLY A 163 -5.82 -6.45 13.80
CA GLY A 163 -6.39 -5.52 12.82
C GLY A 163 -6.48 -4.11 13.38
N ILE A 164 -6.06 -3.12 12.61
CA ILE A 164 -6.20 -1.69 12.92
C ILE A 164 -7.16 -1.10 11.90
N SER A 165 -8.43 -0.94 12.30
CA SER A 165 -9.47 -0.47 11.39
C SER A 165 -9.49 1.04 11.25
N LEU A 166 -9.50 1.52 10.00
CA LEU A 166 -9.71 2.91 9.62
C LEU A 166 -11.19 3.20 9.28
N ASP A 167 -12.09 2.39 9.77
CA ASP A 167 -13.52 2.68 9.64
C ASP A 167 -13.95 3.86 10.52
N SER A 168 -14.98 4.57 10.11
CA SER A 168 -15.60 5.63 10.91
C SER A 168 -16.90 5.19 11.60
N LYS A 169 -17.40 3.98 11.30
CA LYS A 169 -18.63 3.43 11.89
C LYS A 169 -18.38 2.05 12.50
N GLU A 170 -18.41 1.96 13.81
CA GLU A 170 -18.20 0.70 14.54
C GLU A 170 -19.18 -0.41 14.13
N SER A 171 -20.42 -0.06 13.88
CA SER A 171 -21.46 -1.01 13.46
C SER A 171 -21.16 -1.64 12.09
N ALA A 172 -20.49 -0.92 11.18
CA ALA A 172 -20.07 -1.45 9.89
C ALA A 172 -18.92 -2.45 10.09
N LEU A 173 -17.91 -2.08 10.88
CA LEU A 173 -16.80 -2.95 11.23
C LEU A 173 -17.28 -4.24 11.90
N ARG A 174 -18.09 -4.14 12.95
CA ARG A 174 -18.60 -5.32 13.67
C ARG A 174 -19.39 -6.28 12.78
N ARG A 175 -20.26 -5.75 11.90
CA ARG A 175 -21.01 -6.59 10.94
C ARG A 175 -20.06 -7.29 9.98
N PHE A 176 -19.05 -6.58 9.49
CA PHE A 176 -18.08 -7.13 8.56
C PHE A 176 -17.23 -8.24 9.20
N VAL A 177 -16.64 -7.95 10.36
CA VAL A 177 -15.83 -8.92 11.14
C VAL A 177 -16.62 -10.19 11.44
N LYS A 178 -17.89 -10.05 11.84
CA LYS A 178 -18.79 -11.20 12.09
C LYS A 178 -19.11 -11.96 10.80
N LYS A 179 -19.46 -11.25 9.73
CA LYS A 179 -19.81 -11.85 8.43
C LYS A 179 -18.65 -12.63 7.84
N GLU A 180 -17.46 -12.06 7.93
CA GLU A 180 -16.24 -12.67 7.38
C GLU A 180 -15.53 -13.59 8.37
N GLU A 181 -16.11 -13.83 9.55
CA GLU A 181 -15.59 -14.74 10.57
C GLU A 181 -14.12 -14.47 10.91
N MET A 182 -13.76 -13.19 11.12
CA MET A 182 -12.39 -12.78 11.45
C MET A 182 -12.13 -13.01 12.94
N PRO A 183 -11.29 -13.99 13.34
CA PRO A 183 -11.14 -14.37 14.76
C PRO A 183 -10.17 -13.49 15.54
N TRP A 184 -9.34 -12.69 14.85
CA TRP A 184 -8.32 -11.84 15.47
C TRP A 184 -8.87 -10.50 15.94
N PRO A 185 -8.24 -9.90 16.99
CA PRO A 185 -8.70 -8.66 17.58
C PRO A 185 -8.62 -7.47 16.63
N GLN A 186 -9.60 -6.58 16.72
CA GLN A 186 -9.71 -5.37 15.90
C GLN A 186 -9.65 -4.13 16.78
N TYR A 187 -8.75 -3.20 16.47
CA TYR A 187 -8.77 -1.85 17.00
C TYR A 187 -9.70 -0.96 16.20
N PHE A 188 -10.43 -0.10 16.91
CA PHE A 188 -11.31 0.90 16.32
C PHE A 188 -11.38 2.13 17.21
N ASP A 189 -11.27 3.34 16.65
CA ASP A 189 -11.47 4.60 17.35
C ASP A 189 -12.44 5.55 16.61
N GLY A 190 -12.99 5.12 15.49
CA GLY A 190 -13.96 5.87 14.69
C GLY A 190 -13.40 7.07 13.93
N LYS A 191 -12.09 7.27 13.92
CA LYS A 191 -11.47 8.49 13.36
C LYS A 191 -11.01 8.35 11.91
N GLY A 192 -11.29 7.21 11.25
CA GLY A 192 -10.89 6.99 9.87
C GLY A 192 -9.38 7.19 9.66
N TRP A 193 -8.97 8.02 8.72
CA TRP A 193 -7.58 8.37 8.48
C TRP A 193 -6.88 9.09 9.65
N ASN A 194 -7.63 9.64 10.60
CA ASN A 194 -7.10 10.20 11.84
C ASN A 194 -7.02 9.18 12.98
N ASN A 195 -7.18 7.88 12.68
CA ASN A 195 -6.98 6.79 13.62
C ASN A 195 -5.66 6.97 14.38
N SER A 196 -5.72 6.88 15.70
CA SER A 196 -4.61 7.25 16.60
C SER A 196 -3.36 6.40 16.33
N ILE A 197 -3.52 5.08 16.13
CA ILE A 197 -2.41 4.17 15.86
C ILE A 197 -1.86 4.40 14.46
N SER A 198 -2.73 4.48 13.45
CA SER A 198 -2.33 4.72 12.06
C SER A 198 -1.54 6.03 11.92
N LYS A 199 -2.00 7.09 12.60
CA LYS A 199 -1.33 8.40 12.57
C LYS A 199 0.02 8.37 13.29
N LYS A 200 0.08 7.74 14.48
CA LYS A 200 1.34 7.56 15.24
C LYS A 200 2.40 6.86 14.40
N HIS A 201 2.00 5.88 13.61
CA HIS A 201 2.90 5.05 12.81
C HIS A 201 3.04 5.52 11.35
N GLY A 202 2.49 6.68 10.99
CA GLY A 202 2.66 7.30 9.68
C GLY A 202 2.00 6.54 8.53
N ILE A 203 0.90 5.81 8.79
CA ILE A 203 0.15 5.10 7.75
C ILE A 203 -0.56 6.13 6.85
N ARG A 204 -0.25 6.10 5.56
CA ARG A 204 -0.78 7.03 4.55
C ARG A 204 -1.61 6.35 3.46
N SER A 205 -1.53 5.03 3.37
CA SER A 205 -2.30 4.20 2.43
C SER A 205 -2.67 2.88 3.09
N ILE A 206 -3.76 2.25 2.65
CA ILE A 206 -4.19 0.91 3.05
C ILE A 206 -4.54 0.09 1.80
N PRO A 207 -4.34 -1.24 1.81
CA PRO A 207 -3.83 -2.04 2.92
C PRO A 207 -2.37 -1.75 3.24
N ALA A 208 -2.03 -1.67 4.53
CA ALA A 208 -0.63 -1.68 4.99
C ALA A 208 -0.48 -2.86 5.96
N MET A 209 0.38 -3.79 5.59
CA MET A 209 0.53 -5.08 6.28
C MET A 209 1.96 -5.21 6.77
N TRP A 210 2.14 -5.12 8.09
CA TRP A 210 3.43 -5.16 8.75
C TRP A 210 3.63 -6.48 9.48
N LEU A 211 4.81 -7.08 9.34
CA LEU A 211 5.18 -8.24 10.14
C LEU A 211 6.12 -7.84 11.27
N VAL A 212 5.83 -8.40 12.43
CA VAL A 212 6.64 -8.32 13.64
C VAL A 212 7.21 -9.70 13.90
N ASP A 213 8.51 -9.77 14.15
CA ASP A 213 9.22 -11.02 14.43
C ASP A 213 8.96 -11.55 15.85
N LYS A 214 9.56 -12.70 16.19
CA LYS A 214 9.42 -13.35 17.49
C LYS A 214 10.02 -12.53 18.65
N GLU A 215 10.94 -11.62 18.36
CA GLU A 215 11.57 -10.72 19.32
C GLU A 215 10.70 -9.47 19.59
N GLY A 216 9.68 -9.25 18.77
CA GLY A 216 8.80 -8.07 18.85
C GLY A 216 9.28 -6.89 18.02
N ASN A 217 10.22 -7.08 17.11
CA ASN A 217 10.72 -6.04 16.21
C ASN A 217 9.97 -6.07 14.88
N LEU A 218 9.84 -4.91 14.26
CA LEU A 218 9.29 -4.79 12.91
C LEU A 218 10.22 -5.47 11.91
N ALA A 219 9.75 -6.53 11.26
CA ALA A 219 10.52 -7.30 10.29
C ALA A 219 10.24 -6.88 8.84
N ASP A 220 8.98 -6.58 8.53
CA ASP A 220 8.56 -6.24 7.16
C ASP A 220 7.42 -5.23 7.18
N LEU A 221 7.44 -4.26 6.27
CA LEU A 221 6.43 -3.22 6.11
C LEU A 221 5.46 -3.48 4.95
N ASN A 222 5.73 -4.52 4.17
CA ASN A 222 4.97 -4.87 2.97
C ASN A 222 4.78 -6.39 2.86
N ALA A 223 4.11 -6.97 3.85
CA ALA A 223 3.88 -8.42 3.90
C ALA A 223 2.90 -8.91 2.82
N ARG A 224 2.14 -8.02 2.19
CA ARG A 224 1.11 -8.35 1.21
C ARG A 224 1.63 -9.15 0.02
N SER A 225 2.85 -8.88 -0.43
CA SER A 225 3.39 -9.50 -1.66
C SER A 225 3.58 -11.03 -1.56
N ASP A 226 3.82 -11.55 -0.35
CA ASP A 226 3.98 -12.97 -0.04
C ASP A 226 3.82 -13.19 1.47
N LEU A 227 2.59 -13.02 1.96
CA LEU A 227 2.32 -13.09 3.41
C LEU A 227 2.71 -14.45 4.00
N GLU A 228 2.29 -15.52 3.36
CA GLU A 228 2.49 -16.88 3.89
C GLU A 228 3.98 -17.25 3.95
N GLY A 229 4.73 -17.04 2.84
CA GLY A 229 6.16 -17.32 2.79
C GLY A 229 6.97 -16.50 3.79
N LYS A 230 6.68 -15.22 3.93
CA LYS A 230 7.35 -14.33 4.89
C LYS A 230 7.07 -14.73 6.35
N VAL A 231 5.84 -15.13 6.66
CA VAL A 231 5.50 -15.62 8.01
C VAL A 231 6.20 -16.95 8.28
N GLU A 232 6.25 -17.88 7.32
CA GLU A 232 6.96 -19.15 7.47
C GLU A 232 8.46 -18.93 7.71
N GLU A 233 9.08 -18.01 6.98
CA GLU A 233 10.49 -17.63 7.17
C GLU A 233 10.74 -17.10 8.59
N LEU A 234 9.93 -16.17 9.08
CA LEU A 234 10.06 -15.62 10.43
C LEU A 234 9.78 -16.64 11.53
N LEU A 235 8.84 -17.57 11.32
CA LEU A 235 8.58 -18.66 12.25
C LEU A 235 9.75 -19.64 12.33
N ALA A 236 10.41 -19.92 11.20
CA ALA A 236 11.55 -20.82 11.13
C ALA A 236 12.85 -20.21 11.66
N ALA A 237 12.96 -18.87 11.67
CA ALA A 237 14.15 -18.19 12.18
C ALA A 237 14.43 -18.56 13.65
N PRO A 238 15.69 -18.80 14.06
CA PRO A 238 16.01 -19.04 15.47
C PRO A 238 15.67 -17.81 16.31
N SER A 239 15.12 -17.99 17.52
CA SER A 239 14.94 -16.89 18.46
C SER A 239 16.29 -16.47 19.03
N SER A 240 16.52 -15.16 19.16
CA SER A 240 17.78 -14.59 19.68
C SER A 240 18.05 -14.93 21.17
N GLU A 241 17.09 -15.54 21.88
CA GLU A 241 17.24 -15.97 23.28
C GLU A 241 17.87 -17.37 23.43
N ALA A 242 18.35 -18.00 22.34
CA ALA A 242 18.92 -19.36 22.35
C ALA A 242 20.46 -19.37 22.39
N ASN A 243 21.09 -18.33 22.94
CA ASN A 243 22.54 -18.30 23.27
C ASN A 243 22.77 -17.82 24.68
#